data_6aa20f2950a58726920da50fee9e4af7
#
_entry.id   6aa20f2950a58726920da50fee9e4af7
#
_cell.length_a   1.000
_cell.length_b   1.000
_cell.length_c   1.000
_cell.angle_alpha   90.00
_cell.angle_beta   90.00
_cell.angle_gamma   90.00
#
_symmetry.space_group_name_H-M   'P 1'
#
loop_
_entity.id
_entity.type
_entity.pdbx_description
1 polymer ?
#
loop_
_entity_poly.entity_id
_entity_poly.type
_entity_poly.pdbx_seq_one_letter_code
_entity_poly.pdbx_strand_id
1 'polypeptide(L)'
;LKALIEAGHTVTAVVTQPDKQKGRGKEVSMTPVKECALSCGIPVLQPVKIKAPEAVEELRKYEADIFVVVAFGQLLSEEILNMPKFGCINLHASLLPKYRGAAPIQWAILNGDKETGVTIQQMEKGLDTGDMWSRVVVPIDAKETGESLHDKLMDCLLYTSPSPRDPK
;
A
#
# COMPACT_ATOMS: atom_id res chain seq x y z
N LEU A 1 -3.44 3.94 -6.48
CA LEU A 1 -3.44 5.38 -6.69
C LEU A 1 -4.63 5.83 -7.54
N LYS A 2 -4.80 5.28 -8.76
CA LYS A 2 -5.91 5.65 -9.66
C LYS A 2 -7.28 5.55 -8.96
N ALA A 3 -7.54 4.47 -8.25
CA ALA A 3 -8.79 4.27 -7.54
C ALA A 3 -9.08 5.36 -6.51
N LEU A 4 -8.08 5.81 -5.76
CA LEU A 4 -8.24 6.90 -4.81
C LEU A 4 -8.63 8.22 -5.51
N ILE A 5 -7.99 8.50 -6.65
CA ILE A 5 -8.27 9.69 -7.45
C ILE A 5 -9.70 9.61 -8.05
N GLU A 6 -10.06 8.46 -8.63
CA GLU A 6 -11.38 8.22 -9.22
C GLU A 6 -12.50 8.25 -8.18
N ALA A 7 -12.22 7.84 -6.94
CA ALA A 7 -13.14 7.97 -5.81
C ALA A 7 -13.30 9.42 -5.30
N GLY A 8 -12.56 10.38 -5.85
CA GLY A 8 -12.65 11.79 -5.49
C GLY A 8 -11.79 12.22 -4.30
N HIS A 9 -10.84 11.36 -3.87
CA HIS A 9 -9.89 11.76 -2.84
C HIS A 9 -8.80 12.67 -3.40
N THR A 10 -8.41 13.68 -2.62
CA THR A 10 -7.29 14.55 -2.95
C THR A 10 -5.99 13.87 -2.51
N VAL A 11 -5.16 13.45 -3.45
CA VAL A 11 -3.83 12.89 -3.17
C VAL A 11 -2.82 14.03 -3.22
N THR A 12 -2.28 14.42 -2.07
CA THR A 12 -1.37 15.56 -1.92
C THR A 12 0.05 15.23 -2.34
N ALA A 13 0.49 13.99 -2.12
CA ALA A 13 1.80 13.49 -2.54
C ALA A 13 1.80 11.95 -2.65
N VAL A 14 2.76 11.43 -3.39
CA VAL A 14 3.06 9.99 -3.46
C VAL A 14 4.47 9.76 -2.97
N VAL A 15 4.64 8.80 -2.07
CA VAL A 15 5.95 8.38 -1.57
C VAL A 15 6.24 6.98 -2.11
N THR A 16 7.36 6.80 -2.77
CA THR A 16 7.75 5.51 -3.36
C THR A 16 9.24 5.23 -3.19
N GLN A 17 9.62 3.99 -3.44
CA GLN A 17 11.04 3.61 -3.45
C GLN A 17 11.80 4.39 -4.53
N PRO A 18 13.09 4.69 -4.31
CA PRO A 18 13.95 5.26 -5.34
C PRO A 18 13.96 4.42 -6.62
N ASP A 19 14.12 5.08 -7.75
CA ASP A 19 14.24 4.41 -9.04
C ASP A 19 15.42 3.42 -9.02
N LYS A 20 15.20 2.24 -9.58
CA LYS A 20 16.22 1.19 -9.63
C LYS A 20 16.66 0.94 -11.06
N GLN A 21 17.94 0.68 -11.24
CA GLN A 21 18.46 0.20 -12.51
C GLN A 21 17.94 -1.23 -12.77
N LYS A 22 17.28 -1.44 -13.89
CA LYS A 22 16.83 -2.76 -14.35
C LYS A 22 17.73 -3.30 -15.46
N GLY A 23 18.11 -4.56 -15.32
CA GLY A 23 18.78 -5.33 -16.36
C GLY A 23 20.24 -4.95 -16.64
N ARG A 24 20.83 -5.63 -17.63
CA ARG A 24 22.24 -5.43 -18.06
C ARG A 24 22.49 -4.08 -18.77
N GLY A 25 21.43 -3.39 -19.21
CA GLY A 25 21.51 -2.11 -19.93
C GLY A 25 21.51 -0.87 -19.05
N LYS A 26 21.44 -0.99 -17.71
CA LYS A 26 21.40 0.14 -16.75
C LYS A 26 20.24 1.15 -16.99
N GLU A 27 19.19 0.77 -17.69
CA GLU A 27 18.01 1.63 -17.79
C GLU A 27 17.38 1.84 -16.42
N VAL A 28 17.16 3.11 -16.07
CA VAL A 28 16.49 3.49 -14.83
C VAL A 28 14.99 3.29 -15.03
N SER A 29 14.41 2.34 -14.29
CA SER A 29 12.97 2.09 -14.32
C SER A 29 12.29 2.80 -13.16
N MET A 30 11.33 3.66 -13.48
CA MET A 30 10.44 4.25 -12.48
C MET A 30 9.49 3.20 -11.91
N THR A 31 9.02 3.44 -10.69
CA THR A 31 7.96 2.60 -10.12
C THR A 31 6.62 2.91 -10.82
N PRO A 32 5.73 1.92 -11.02
CA PRO A 32 4.42 2.17 -11.66
C PRO A 32 3.60 3.25 -10.94
N VAL A 33 3.71 3.35 -9.61
CA VAL A 33 3.01 4.40 -8.85
C VAL A 33 3.59 5.78 -9.12
N LYS A 34 4.91 5.90 -9.35
CA LYS A 34 5.55 7.15 -9.75
C LYS A 34 5.06 7.62 -11.12
N GLU A 35 5.06 6.72 -12.11
CA GLU A 35 4.55 7.04 -13.45
C GLU A 35 3.10 7.54 -13.41
N CYS A 36 2.26 6.86 -12.62
CA CYS A 36 0.88 7.27 -12.43
C CYS A 36 0.77 8.63 -11.73
N ALA A 37 1.56 8.89 -10.69
CA ALA A 37 1.55 10.15 -9.97
C ALA A 37 1.96 11.32 -10.88
N LEU A 38 3.03 11.15 -11.66
CA LEU A 38 3.52 12.16 -12.60
C LEU A 38 2.48 12.47 -13.69
N SER A 39 1.80 11.44 -14.22
CA SER A 39 0.73 11.64 -15.21
C SER A 39 -0.47 12.41 -14.65
N CYS A 40 -0.66 12.40 -13.34
CA CYS A 40 -1.73 13.12 -12.64
C CYS A 40 -1.27 14.47 -12.05
N GLY A 41 -0.01 14.86 -12.25
CA GLY A 41 0.55 16.09 -11.69
C GLY A 41 0.73 16.06 -10.17
N ILE A 42 0.84 14.87 -9.57
CA ILE A 42 0.99 14.68 -8.13
C ILE A 42 2.48 14.67 -7.77
N PRO A 43 2.91 15.43 -6.74
CA PRO A 43 4.28 15.41 -6.25
C PRO A 43 4.73 14.00 -5.83
N VAL A 44 5.98 13.64 -6.16
CA VAL A 44 6.56 12.33 -5.84
C VAL A 44 7.79 12.49 -4.97
N LEU A 45 7.80 11.82 -3.84
CA LEU A 45 8.93 11.74 -2.91
C LEU A 45 9.57 10.35 -3.00
N GLN A 46 10.90 10.30 -3.06
CA GLN A 46 11.66 9.06 -3.17
C GLN A 46 12.79 8.98 -2.12
N PRO A 47 12.48 9.04 -0.82
CA PRO A 47 13.50 8.98 0.21
C PRO A 47 14.17 7.61 0.24
N VAL A 48 15.49 7.57 0.31
CA VAL A 48 16.25 6.34 0.51
C VAL A 48 15.92 5.71 1.86
N LYS A 49 15.75 6.56 2.87
CA LYS A 49 15.31 6.17 4.22
C LYS A 49 14.19 7.11 4.65
N ILE A 50 12.98 6.57 4.78
CA ILE A 50 11.80 7.36 5.16
C ILE A 50 11.91 7.96 6.56
N LYS A 51 12.70 7.33 7.45
CA LYS A 51 12.94 7.80 8.82
C LYS A 51 14.00 8.89 8.93
N ALA A 52 14.65 9.26 7.84
CA ALA A 52 15.65 10.33 7.87
C ALA A 52 14.95 11.66 8.20
N PRO A 53 15.57 12.52 9.03
CA PRO A 53 14.96 13.78 9.46
C PRO A 53 14.48 14.65 8.29
N GLU A 54 15.26 14.76 7.23
CA GLU A 54 14.92 15.51 6.03
C GLU A 54 13.67 14.94 5.31
N ALA A 55 13.50 13.61 5.29
CA ALA A 55 12.33 12.97 4.69
C ALA A 55 11.07 13.20 5.55
N VAL A 56 11.22 13.17 6.87
CA VAL A 56 10.13 13.42 7.81
C VAL A 56 9.64 14.88 7.69
N GLU A 57 10.57 15.83 7.64
CA GLU A 57 10.23 17.25 7.45
C GLU A 57 9.60 17.53 6.09
N GLU A 58 10.03 16.83 5.04
CA GLU A 58 9.41 16.94 3.72
C GLU A 58 7.96 16.41 3.74
N LEU A 59 7.70 15.27 4.41
CA LEU A 59 6.35 14.72 4.56
C LEU A 59 5.40 15.69 5.26
N ARG A 60 5.87 16.41 6.29
CA ARG A 60 5.04 17.37 7.05
C ARG A 60 4.43 18.45 6.18
N LYS A 61 5.12 18.88 5.13
CA LYS A 61 4.68 19.97 4.25
C LYS A 61 3.37 19.67 3.52
N TYR A 62 3.00 18.39 3.40
CA TYR A 62 1.82 17.97 2.65
C TYR A 62 0.54 17.93 3.47
N GLU A 63 0.61 18.10 4.80
CA GLU A 63 -0.54 18.21 5.72
C GLU A 63 -1.68 17.21 5.42
N ALA A 64 -1.33 15.95 5.14
CA ALA A 64 -2.30 14.94 4.77
C ALA A 64 -3.16 14.53 5.97
N ASP A 65 -4.45 14.30 5.75
CA ASP A 65 -5.36 13.80 6.78
C ASP A 65 -5.07 12.35 7.17
N ILE A 66 -4.63 11.53 6.21
CA ILE A 66 -4.34 10.10 6.39
C ILE A 66 -3.22 9.67 5.45
N PHE A 67 -2.39 8.72 5.89
CA PHE A 67 -1.42 8.05 5.02
C PHE A 67 -1.94 6.67 4.64
N VAL A 68 -2.02 6.41 3.34
CA VAL A 68 -2.39 5.09 2.78
C VAL A 68 -1.12 4.37 2.33
N VAL A 69 -0.82 3.26 2.97
CA VAL A 69 0.40 2.49 2.74
C VAL A 69 0.07 1.18 2.03
N VAL A 70 0.77 0.90 0.95
CA VAL A 70 0.63 -0.34 0.18
C VAL A 70 2.01 -0.82 -0.23
N ALA A 71 2.45 -1.96 0.29
CA ALA A 71 3.70 -2.62 -0.07
C ALA A 71 4.93 -1.66 -0.12
N PHE A 72 5.02 -0.72 0.81
CA PHE A 72 6.04 0.35 0.77
C PHE A 72 7.46 -0.19 1.02
N GLY A 73 7.59 -1.26 1.81
CA GLY A 73 8.85 -1.96 2.04
C GLY A 73 9.82 -1.27 3.02
N GLN A 74 9.39 -0.22 3.70
CA GLN A 74 10.15 0.40 4.80
C GLN A 74 9.25 0.51 6.04
N LEU A 75 9.84 0.31 7.21
CA LEU A 75 9.15 0.52 8.49
C LEU A 75 9.00 2.01 8.76
N LEU A 76 7.81 2.44 9.13
CA LEU A 76 7.53 3.81 9.55
C LEU A 76 7.90 4.01 11.02
N SER A 77 8.37 5.22 11.37
CA SER A 77 8.59 5.61 12.76
C SER A 77 7.28 6.01 13.43
N GLU A 78 7.24 5.99 14.76
CA GLU A 78 6.08 6.49 15.52
C GLU A 78 5.74 7.95 15.14
N GLU A 79 6.75 8.76 14.89
CA GLU A 79 6.58 10.13 14.42
C GLU A 79 5.81 10.20 13.10
N ILE A 80 6.14 9.34 12.13
CA ILE A 80 5.44 9.28 10.84
C ILE A 80 4.03 8.69 11.02
N LEU A 81 3.88 7.64 11.85
CA LEU A 81 2.60 7.00 12.10
C LEU A 81 1.58 7.95 12.73
N ASN A 82 2.04 8.88 13.57
CA ASN A 82 1.20 9.86 14.27
C ASN A 82 1.15 11.23 13.57
N MET A 83 1.80 11.37 12.41
CA MET A 83 1.85 12.65 11.70
C MET A 83 0.50 13.07 11.12
N PRO A 84 -0.23 12.22 10.36
CA PRO A 84 -1.53 12.59 9.84
C PRO A 84 -2.62 12.48 10.92
N LYS A 85 -3.64 13.33 10.78
CA LYS A 85 -4.76 13.43 11.74
C LYS A 85 -5.44 12.09 12.05
N PHE A 86 -5.62 11.25 11.02
CA PHE A 86 -6.26 9.94 11.14
C PHE A 86 -5.26 8.77 11.11
N GLY A 87 -3.97 9.08 11.30
CA GLY A 87 -2.92 8.07 11.31
C GLY A 87 -2.63 7.44 9.95
N CYS A 88 -2.07 6.27 9.98
CA CYS A 88 -1.67 5.52 8.78
C CYS A 88 -2.50 4.24 8.66
N ILE A 89 -2.97 3.93 7.47
CA ILE A 89 -3.62 2.65 7.16
C ILE A 89 -2.75 1.86 6.20
N ASN A 90 -2.73 0.54 6.38
CA ASN A 90 -2.03 -0.38 5.48
C ASN A 90 -3.04 -1.32 4.81
N LEU A 91 -2.84 -1.52 3.51
CA LEU A 91 -3.58 -2.52 2.74
C LEU A 91 -2.70 -3.76 2.64
N HIS A 92 -3.03 -4.78 3.43
CA HIS A 92 -2.26 -6.01 3.53
C HIS A 92 -2.93 -7.15 2.75
N ALA A 93 -2.15 -7.82 1.90
CA ALA A 93 -2.65 -8.83 0.96
C ALA A 93 -2.83 -10.21 1.64
N SER A 94 -3.48 -10.26 2.80
CA SER A 94 -3.94 -11.47 3.46
C SER A 94 -5.17 -11.22 4.32
N LEU A 95 -5.80 -12.28 4.76
CA LEU A 95 -6.82 -12.25 5.81
C LEU A 95 -6.14 -12.26 7.18
N LEU A 96 -5.75 -11.09 7.68
CA LEU A 96 -5.11 -10.98 9.00
C LEU A 96 -5.98 -11.64 10.09
N PRO A 97 -5.36 -12.24 11.11
CA PRO A 97 -3.94 -12.22 11.47
C PRO A 97 -3.07 -13.22 10.71
N LYS A 98 -3.60 -13.91 9.69
CA LYS A 98 -2.87 -14.89 8.88
C LYS A 98 -1.88 -14.16 7.97
N TYR A 99 -0.66 -14.68 7.89
CA TYR A 99 0.41 -14.14 7.03
C TYR A 99 0.78 -12.69 7.30
N ARG A 100 0.97 -12.33 8.58
CA ARG A 100 1.61 -11.06 8.95
C ARG A 100 3.00 -10.97 8.32
N GLY A 101 3.43 -9.76 7.95
CA GLY A 101 4.75 -9.52 7.42
C GLY A 101 4.86 -9.73 5.91
N ALA A 102 6.01 -10.23 5.47
CA ALA A 102 6.36 -10.27 4.05
C ALA A 102 5.72 -11.43 3.28
N ALA A 103 5.48 -11.19 1.99
CA ALA A 103 5.09 -12.21 1.00
C ALA A 103 3.78 -12.99 1.31
N PRO A 104 2.69 -12.35 1.79
CA PRO A 104 1.47 -13.04 2.15
C PRO A 104 0.82 -13.81 0.99
N ILE A 105 0.92 -13.29 -0.23
CA ILE A 105 0.36 -13.92 -1.45
C ILE A 105 1.08 -15.25 -1.72
N GLN A 106 2.41 -15.24 -1.66
CA GLN A 106 3.22 -16.43 -1.90
C GLN A 106 2.94 -17.51 -0.85
N TRP A 107 2.80 -17.11 0.41
CA TRP A 107 2.47 -18.06 1.48
C TRP A 107 1.09 -18.69 1.32
N ALA A 108 0.09 -17.93 0.88
CA ALA A 108 -1.24 -18.46 0.61
C ALA A 108 -1.22 -19.55 -0.48
N ILE A 109 -0.46 -19.33 -1.57
CA ILE A 109 -0.29 -20.32 -2.64
C ILE A 109 0.50 -21.54 -2.15
N LEU A 110 1.66 -21.33 -1.48
CA LEU A 110 2.52 -22.42 -1.02
C LEU A 110 1.83 -23.34 -0.01
N ASN A 111 0.97 -22.79 0.83
CA ASN A 111 0.21 -23.56 1.81
C ASN A 111 -1.05 -24.21 1.23
N GLY A 112 -1.37 -23.98 -0.04
CA GLY A 112 -2.55 -24.53 -0.69
C GLY A 112 -3.85 -24.02 -0.10
N ASP A 113 -3.87 -22.76 0.35
CA ASP A 113 -5.08 -22.13 0.88
C ASP A 113 -6.16 -22.07 -0.21
N LYS A 114 -7.41 -22.26 0.19
CA LYS A 114 -8.56 -22.15 -0.72
C LYS A 114 -9.08 -20.74 -0.87
N GLU A 115 -8.71 -19.88 0.04
CA GLU A 115 -9.08 -18.47 0.05
C GLU A 115 -7.97 -17.62 0.69
N THR A 116 -7.91 -16.39 0.28
CA THR A 116 -7.10 -15.33 0.88
C THR A 116 -7.90 -14.03 0.83
N GLY A 117 -7.26 -12.89 0.88
CA GLY A 117 -7.96 -11.62 0.75
C GLY A 117 -7.07 -10.42 1.00
N VAL A 118 -7.72 -9.31 1.24
CA VAL A 118 -7.08 -8.06 1.61
C VAL A 118 -7.67 -7.58 2.93
N THR A 119 -6.81 -7.15 3.83
CA THR A 119 -7.19 -6.51 5.08
C THR A 119 -6.72 -5.06 5.08
N ILE A 120 -7.62 -4.14 5.36
CA ILE A 120 -7.29 -2.75 5.68
C ILE A 120 -7.14 -2.65 7.19
N GLN A 121 -5.97 -2.23 7.65
CA GLN A 121 -5.68 -2.12 9.07
C GLN A 121 -5.08 -0.77 9.42
N GLN A 122 -5.33 -0.31 10.64
CA GLN A 122 -4.58 0.79 11.24
C GLN A 122 -3.13 0.36 11.43
N MET A 123 -2.19 1.20 11.06
CA MET A 123 -0.77 0.91 11.32
C MET A 123 -0.38 1.32 12.72
N GLU A 124 0.36 0.45 13.37
CA GLU A 124 0.98 0.65 14.67
C GLU A 124 2.47 0.31 14.60
N LYS A 125 3.16 0.43 15.72
CA LYS A 125 4.59 0.08 15.84
C LYS A 125 4.88 -1.40 15.55
N GLY A 126 3.91 -2.28 15.83
CA GLY A 126 4.01 -3.71 15.54
C GLY A 126 3.81 -4.02 14.06
N LEU A 127 4.41 -5.12 13.61
CA LEU A 127 4.26 -5.57 12.23
C LEU A 127 2.88 -6.20 12.02
N ASP A 128 2.01 -5.51 11.28
CA ASP A 128 0.64 -5.95 10.94
C ASP A 128 -0.18 -6.39 12.16
N THR A 129 -0.09 -5.61 13.26
CA THR A 129 -0.77 -5.89 14.53
C THR A 129 -1.91 -4.94 14.86
N GLY A 130 -2.05 -3.85 14.13
CA GLY A 130 -3.06 -2.82 14.39
C GLY A 130 -4.49 -3.28 14.11
N ASP A 131 -5.44 -2.47 14.54
CA ASP A 131 -6.87 -2.75 14.40
C ASP A 131 -7.28 -2.91 12.92
N MET A 132 -8.05 -3.95 12.66
CA MET A 132 -8.57 -4.23 11.33
C MET A 132 -9.87 -3.44 11.09
N TRP A 133 -9.86 -2.59 10.07
CA TRP A 133 -11.04 -1.80 9.69
C TRP A 133 -11.98 -2.55 8.77
N SER A 134 -11.42 -3.26 7.78
CA SER A 134 -12.19 -4.02 6.80
C SER A 134 -11.36 -5.14 6.21
N ARG A 135 -12.04 -6.15 5.68
CA ARG A 135 -11.40 -7.23 4.93
C ARG A 135 -12.31 -7.73 3.82
N VAL A 136 -11.71 -8.14 2.72
CA VAL A 136 -12.39 -8.79 1.61
C VAL A 136 -11.78 -10.15 1.39
N VAL A 137 -12.63 -11.16 1.28
CA VAL A 137 -12.24 -12.55 1.01
C VAL A 137 -12.22 -12.78 -0.50
N VAL A 138 -11.18 -13.45 -0.98
CA VAL A 138 -10.97 -13.80 -2.39
C VAL A 138 -10.67 -15.28 -2.50
N PRO A 139 -11.41 -16.04 -3.30
CA PRO A 139 -11.13 -17.47 -3.50
C PRO A 139 -9.84 -17.64 -4.33
N ILE A 140 -9.08 -18.69 -4.00
CA ILE A 140 -7.90 -19.12 -4.74
C ILE A 140 -8.28 -20.33 -5.58
N ASP A 141 -8.17 -20.22 -6.89
CA ASP A 141 -8.47 -21.30 -7.82
C ASP A 141 -7.35 -22.35 -7.82
N ALA A 142 -7.70 -23.61 -8.16
CA ALA A 142 -6.73 -24.72 -8.14
C ALA A 142 -5.51 -24.52 -9.08
N LYS A 143 -5.62 -23.65 -10.06
CA LYS A 143 -4.56 -23.29 -11.01
C LYS A 143 -3.99 -21.88 -10.78
N GLU A 144 -4.37 -21.25 -9.66
CA GLU A 144 -3.92 -19.91 -9.32
C GLU A 144 -2.40 -19.87 -9.16
N THR A 145 -1.76 -18.85 -9.72
CA THR A 145 -0.34 -18.54 -9.54
C THR A 145 -0.19 -17.33 -8.62
N GLY A 146 1.01 -17.09 -8.11
CA GLY A 146 1.28 -15.88 -7.32
C GLY A 146 1.01 -14.60 -8.12
N GLU A 147 1.25 -14.61 -9.43
CA GLU A 147 1.00 -13.47 -10.32
C GLU A 147 -0.50 -13.23 -10.54
N SER A 148 -1.24 -14.28 -10.94
CA SER A 148 -2.69 -14.14 -11.15
C SER A 148 -3.44 -13.78 -9.87
N LEU A 149 -3.02 -14.34 -8.73
CA LEU A 149 -3.58 -13.98 -7.43
C LEU A 149 -3.26 -12.53 -7.04
N HIS A 150 -2.04 -12.07 -7.32
CA HIS A 150 -1.67 -10.68 -7.11
C HIS A 150 -2.61 -9.74 -7.88
N ASP A 151 -2.84 -9.99 -9.17
CA ASP A 151 -3.71 -9.15 -10.00
C ASP A 151 -5.16 -9.17 -9.50
N LYS A 152 -5.67 -10.34 -9.13
CA LYS A 152 -6.99 -10.52 -8.53
C LYS A 152 -7.16 -9.73 -7.23
N LEU A 153 -6.14 -9.72 -6.37
CA LEU A 153 -6.14 -8.96 -5.12
C LEU A 153 -6.00 -7.46 -5.37
N MET A 154 -5.26 -7.05 -6.39
CA MET A 154 -5.15 -5.64 -6.78
C MET A 154 -6.50 -5.07 -7.22
N ASP A 155 -7.28 -5.83 -8.00
CA ASP A 155 -8.64 -5.44 -8.36
C ASP A 155 -9.52 -5.30 -7.11
N CYS A 156 -9.45 -6.23 -6.17
CA CYS A 156 -10.19 -6.16 -4.91
C CYS A 156 -9.82 -4.93 -4.06
N LEU A 157 -8.56 -4.51 -4.06
CA LEU A 157 -8.10 -3.30 -3.36
C LEU A 157 -8.82 -2.04 -3.88
N LEU A 158 -9.21 -2.02 -5.15
CA LEU A 158 -9.92 -0.89 -5.75
C LEU A 158 -11.35 -0.72 -5.19
N TYR A 159 -12.00 -1.82 -4.84
CA TYR A 159 -13.40 -1.83 -4.37
C TYR A 159 -13.54 -1.71 -2.85
N THR A 160 -12.46 -1.87 -2.08
CA THR A 160 -12.50 -1.82 -0.61
C THR A 160 -12.17 -0.46 -0.02
N SER A 161 -11.71 0.49 -0.83
CA SER A 161 -11.56 1.87 -0.36
C SER A 161 -12.94 2.47 -0.09
N PRO A 162 -13.23 2.95 1.14
CA PRO A 162 -14.52 3.59 1.42
C PRO A 162 -14.71 4.78 0.49
N SER A 163 -15.81 4.74 -0.28
CA SER A 163 -16.19 5.85 -1.13
C SER A 163 -16.83 6.95 -0.29
N PRO A 164 -16.48 8.23 -0.49
CA PRO A 164 -17.19 9.35 0.14
C PRO A 164 -18.67 9.41 -0.23
N ARG A 165 -19.10 8.61 -1.22
CA ARG A 165 -20.48 8.56 -1.74
C ARG A 165 -21.33 7.44 -1.14
N ASP A 166 -20.75 6.55 -0.32
CA ASP A 166 -21.53 5.52 0.36
C ASP A 166 -22.23 6.15 1.57
N PRO A 167 -23.55 6.30 1.56
CA PRO A 167 -24.28 6.77 2.72
C PRO A 167 -24.15 5.73 3.84
N LYS A 168 -23.90 6.21 5.06
CA LYS A 168 -23.93 5.38 6.27
C LYS A 168 -25.34 4.85 6.51
#